data_85c2d1e7a4d41dbbec32b323ea1ddd2f
#
_entry.id   85c2d1e7a4d41dbbec32b323ea1ddd2f
#
_cell.length_a   1.000
_cell.length_b   1.000
_cell.length_c   1.000
_cell.angle_alpha   90.00
_cell.angle_beta   90.00
_cell.angle_gamma   90.00
#
_symmetry.space_group_name_H-M   'P 1'
#
loop_
_entity.id
_entity.type
_entity.pdbx_description
1 polymer ?
#
loop_
_entity_poly.entity_id
_entity_poly.type
_entity_poly.pdbx_seq_one_letter_code
_entity_poly.pdbx_strand_id
1 'polypeptide(L)'
;MAGIPVIDLQLAAAAPEEAARLRDAAQRLGCFRVAGHGVPRALQDDMKAAVRALFDLPDDAKRRNADVISGSGYVAPSATNPLYEAFGLYDAASPADVDAFCASLHAPPHIRYVRVRVPFLPFLSCVMSSAPSTRW
;
A
#
# COMPACT_ATOMS: atom_id res chain seq x y z
N MET A 1 27.51 -5.31 -6.16
CA MET A 1 26.60 -4.61 -5.23
C MET A 1 25.84 -5.66 -4.42
N ALA A 2 25.82 -5.57 -3.11
CA ALA A 2 24.99 -6.47 -2.30
C ALA A 2 23.52 -6.14 -2.58
N GLY A 3 22.73 -7.16 -2.96
CA GLY A 3 21.28 -6.98 -3.19
C GLY A 3 20.54 -6.67 -1.90
N ILE A 4 19.33 -6.12 -2.00
CA ILE A 4 18.44 -5.90 -0.86
C ILE A 4 18.12 -7.26 -0.22
N PRO A 5 18.43 -7.47 1.08
CA PRO A 5 18.22 -8.76 1.73
C PRO A 5 16.73 -9.11 1.82
N VAL A 6 16.43 -10.40 1.76
CA VAL A 6 15.11 -10.97 2.02
C VAL A 6 15.10 -11.50 3.45
N ILE A 7 14.14 -11.05 4.25
CA ILE A 7 13.93 -11.44 5.64
C ILE A 7 12.62 -12.25 5.73
N ASP A 8 12.70 -13.43 6.30
CA ASP A 8 11.52 -14.24 6.60
C ASP A 8 10.98 -13.87 7.98
N LEU A 9 9.77 -13.27 8.04
CA LEU A 9 9.21 -12.81 9.31
C LEU A 9 8.80 -13.94 10.25
N GLN A 10 8.44 -15.12 9.72
CA GLN A 10 8.12 -16.28 10.57
C GLN A 10 9.40 -16.81 11.22
N LEU A 11 10.50 -16.89 10.46
CA LEU A 11 11.80 -17.27 11.00
C LEU A 11 12.35 -16.22 11.95
N ALA A 12 12.21 -14.93 11.64
CA ALA A 12 12.69 -13.85 12.51
C ALA A 12 12.00 -13.84 13.89
N ALA A 13 10.77 -14.36 13.98
CA ALA A 13 10.07 -14.53 15.26
C ALA A 13 10.59 -15.74 16.06
N ALA A 14 11.20 -16.74 15.41
CA ALA A 14 11.58 -18.02 16.02
C ALA A 14 13.10 -18.22 16.15
N ALA A 15 13.90 -17.60 15.27
CA ALA A 15 15.34 -17.80 15.14
C ALA A 15 16.14 -16.50 15.40
N PRO A 16 17.03 -16.50 16.40
CA PRO A 16 17.83 -15.31 16.74
C PRO A 16 18.71 -14.78 15.60
N GLU A 17 19.22 -15.66 14.75
CA GLU A 17 20.02 -15.30 13.59
C GLU A 17 19.24 -14.52 12.52
N GLU A 18 17.99 -14.90 12.24
CA GLU A 18 17.17 -14.14 11.29
C GLU A 18 16.71 -12.80 11.88
N ALA A 19 16.45 -12.76 13.18
CA ALA A 19 16.22 -11.51 13.90
C ALA A 19 17.43 -10.58 13.88
N ALA A 20 18.64 -11.13 13.92
CA ALA A 20 19.89 -10.35 13.78
C ALA A 20 20.06 -9.82 12.35
N ARG A 21 19.75 -10.62 11.32
CA ARG A 21 19.74 -10.19 9.91
C ARG A 21 18.76 -9.05 9.66
N LEU A 22 17.57 -9.12 10.26
CA LEU A 22 16.59 -8.03 10.20
C LEU A 22 17.15 -6.74 10.79
N ARG A 23 17.75 -6.81 11.99
CA ARG A 23 18.38 -5.63 12.63
C ARG A 23 19.50 -5.05 11.78
N ASP A 24 20.40 -5.90 11.28
CA ASP A 24 21.52 -5.46 10.42
C ASP A 24 21.00 -4.78 9.15
N ALA A 25 20.00 -5.36 8.48
CA ALA A 25 19.40 -4.77 7.28
C ALA A 25 18.76 -3.39 7.57
N ALA A 26 18.02 -3.28 8.67
CA ALA A 26 17.40 -2.02 9.08
C ALA A 26 18.44 -0.95 9.43
N GLN A 27 19.51 -1.31 10.16
CA GLN A 27 20.54 -0.37 10.60
C GLN A 27 21.46 0.09 9.47
N ARG A 28 21.85 -0.82 8.55
CA ARG A 28 22.83 -0.52 7.50
C ARG A 28 22.23 -0.02 6.20
N LEU A 29 21.07 -0.56 5.82
CA LEU A 29 20.44 -0.27 4.53
C LEU A 29 19.16 0.55 4.69
N GLY A 30 18.52 0.55 5.85
CA GLY A 30 17.21 1.16 6.08
C GLY A 30 16.06 0.48 5.33
N CYS A 31 16.31 -0.64 4.62
CA CYS A 31 15.31 -1.37 3.84
C CYS A 31 15.64 -2.86 3.73
N PHE A 32 14.61 -3.66 3.54
CA PHE A 32 14.68 -5.10 3.28
C PHE A 32 13.42 -5.57 2.54
N ARG A 33 13.49 -6.73 1.93
CA ARG A 33 12.33 -7.43 1.37
C ARG A 33 11.80 -8.42 2.41
N VAL A 34 10.50 -8.67 2.40
CA VAL A 34 9.84 -9.56 3.37
C VAL A 34 9.35 -10.82 2.69
N ALA A 35 9.63 -11.97 3.32
CA ALA A 35 9.01 -13.27 3.06
C ALA A 35 8.32 -13.76 4.33
N GLY A 36 7.47 -14.80 4.23
CA GLY A 36 6.81 -15.39 5.40
C GLY A 36 5.88 -14.43 6.15
N HIS A 37 5.38 -13.38 5.49
CA HIS A 37 4.58 -12.31 6.11
C HIS A 37 3.13 -12.71 6.42
N GLY A 38 2.68 -13.92 6.06
CA GLY A 38 1.35 -14.45 6.37
C GLY A 38 0.19 -13.86 5.56
N VAL A 39 0.44 -12.89 4.65
CA VAL A 39 -0.60 -12.33 3.79
C VAL A 39 -0.84 -13.25 2.59
N PRO A 40 -2.06 -13.81 2.41
CA PRO A 40 -2.36 -14.70 1.29
C PRO A 40 -2.14 -14.02 -0.07
N ARG A 41 -1.61 -14.77 -1.05
CA ARG A 41 -1.35 -14.25 -2.40
C ARG A 41 -2.62 -13.71 -3.05
N ALA A 42 -3.73 -14.43 -2.91
CA ALA A 42 -5.03 -13.99 -3.44
C ALA A 42 -5.44 -12.62 -2.91
N LEU A 43 -5.24 -12.37 -1.60
CA LEU A 43 -5.54 -11.06 -1.01
C LEU A 43 -4.66 -9.95 -1.57
N GLN A 44 -3.37 -10.24 -1.82
CA GLN A 44 -2.48 -9.27 -2.46
C GLN A 44 -2.91 -8.95 -3.89
N ASP A 45 -3.34 -9.97 -4.64
CA ASP A 45 -3.80 -9.79 -6.02
C ASP A 45 -5.14 -9.05 -6.07
N ASP A 46 -6.06 -9.33 -5.16
CA ASP A 46 -7.33 -8.60 -4.99
C ASP A 46 -7.05 -7.11 -4.64
N MET A 47 -6.12 -6.84 -3.72
CA MET A 47 -5.73 -5.48 -3.35
C MET A 47 -5.12 -4.74 -4.54
N LYS A 48 -4.22 -5.37 -5.29
CA LYS A 48 -3.63 -4.76 -6.50
C LYS A 48 -4.70 -4.42 -7.54
N ALA A 49 -5.68 -5.31 -7.74
CA ALA A 49 -6.78 -5.07 -8.67
C ALA A 49 -7.65 -3.89 -8.21
N ALA A 50 -7.99 -3.83 -6.93
CA ALA A 50 -8.77 -2.74 -6.36
C ALA A 50 -8.05 -1.38 -6.47
N VAL A 51 -6.76 -1.34 -6.14
CA VAL A 51 -5.93 -0.14 -6.25
C VAL A 51 -5.82 0.33 -7.70
N ARG A 52 -5.58 -0.60 -8.63
CA ARG A 52 -5.56 -0.26 -10.06
C ARG A 52 -6.88 0.35 -10.51
N ALA A 53 -8.01 -0.24 -10.13
CA ALA A 53 -9.32 0.28 -10.46
C ALA A 53 -9.59 1.69 -9.87
N LEU A 54 -9.00 2.03 -8.71
CA LEU A 54 -9.05 3.38 -8.15
C LEU A 54 -8.26 4.38 -9.02
N PHE A 55 -7.06 4.02 -9.46
CA PHE A 55 -6.26 4.89 -10.32
C PHE A 55 -6.82 5.02 -11.73
N ASP A 56 -7.59 4.04 -12.21
CA ASP A 56 -8.29 4.07 -13.50
C ASP A 56 -9.58 4.93 -13.46
N LEU A 57 -9.97 5.47 -12.29
CA LEU A 57 -11.11 6.40 -12.21
C LEU A 57 -10.83 7.70 -12.97
N PRO A 58 -11.87 8.38 -13.50
CA PRO A 58 -11.73 9.70 -14.08
C PRO A 58 -11.12 10.71 -13.10
N ASP A 59 -10.37 11.67 -13.61
CA ASP A 59 -9.65 12.65 -12.79
C ASP A 59 -10.56 13.46 -11.86
N ASP A 60 -11.77 13.81 -12.30
CA ASP A 60 -12.75 14.51 -11.49
C ASP A 60 -13.22 13.68 -10.29
N ALA A 61 -13.32 12.35 -10.46
CA ALA A 61 -13.62 11.44 -9.35
C ALA A 61 -12.44 11.33 -8.38
N LYS A 62 -11.21 11.17 -8.89
CA LYS A 62 -10.00 11.08 -8.07
C LYS A 62 -9.79 12.33 -7.22
N ARG A 63 -10.03 13.53 -7.79
CA ARG A 63 -9.90 14.84 -7.10
C ARG A 63 -10.90 15.04 -5.97
N ARG A 64 -11.93 14.21 -5.82
CA ARG A 64 -12.83 14.23 -4.65
C ARG A 64 -12.15 13.71 -3.37
N ASN A 65 -11.03 13.00 -3.50
CA ASN A 65 -10.17 12.69 -2.37
C ASN A 65 -9.40 13.97 -1.98
N ALA A 66 -10.11 14.91 -1.37
CA ALA A 66 -9.55 16.15 -0.88
C ALA A 66 -8.75 15.91 0.41
N ASP A 67 -7.87 16.85 0.75
CA ASP A 67 -7.08 16.82 1.97
C ASP A 67 -7.96 16.72 3.22
N VAL A 68 -7.85 15.62 3.91
CA VAL A 68 -8.39 15.46 5.27
C VAL A 68 -7.40 16.06 6.28
N ILE A 69 -6.11 15.88 6.00
CA ILE A 69 -4.99 16.56 6.63
C ILE A 69 -4.16 17.15 5.50
N SER A 70 -3.59 18.35 5.70
CA SER A 70 -2.77 19.03 4.69
C SER A 70 -1.74 18.09 4.07
N GLY A 71 -1.80 17.92 2.75
CA GLY A 71 -0.93 17.04 1.99
C GLY A 71 -1.34 15.55 1.94
N SER A 72 -2.53 15.17 2.42
CA SER A 72 -2.98 13.77 2.48
C SER A 72 -4.01 13.37 1.42
N GLY A 73 -4.39 14.26 0.50
CA GLY A 73 -5.37 13.98 -0.53
C GLY A 73 -4.79 13.35 -1.80
N TYR A 74 -5.59 13.35 -2.88
CA TYR A 74 -5.15 12.90 -4.19
C TYR A 74 -4.06 13.80 -4.76
N VAL A 75 -2.98 13.17 -5.18
CA VAL A 75 -1.87 13.82 -5.89
C VAL A 75 -1.85 13.32 -7.33
N ALA A 76 -2.12 14.22 -8.27
CA ALA A 76 -2.05 13.91 -9.69
C ALA A 76 -0.61 13.92 -10.20
N PRO A 77 -0.31 13.16 -11.27
CA PRO A 77 0.96 13.29 -12.00
C PRO A 77 1.22 14.74 -12.40
N SER A 78 2.47 15.16 -12.32
CA SER A 78 2.90 16.52 -12.66
C SER A 78 4.02 16.50 -13.70
N ALA A 79 4.31 17.66 -14.31
CA ALA A 79 5.41 17.78 -15.27
C ALA A 79 6.77 17.45 -14.62
N THR A 80 6.95 17.72 -13.33
CA THR A 80 8.17 17.43 -12.59
C THR A 80 8.22 16.00 -12.04
N ASN A 81 7.06 15.36 -11.87
CA ASN A 81 6.96 13.98 -11.40
C ASN A 81 5.85 13.22 -12.13
N PRO A 82 6.06 12.88 -13.40
CA PRO A 82 5.04 12.28 -14.26
C PRO A 82 4.69 10.83 -13.92
N LEU A 83 5.54 10.17 -13.12
CA LEU A 83 5.36 8.76 -12.72
C LEU A 83 4.75 8.59 -11.34
N TYR A 84 4.43 9.69 -10.67
CA TYR A 84 3.88 9.67 -9.33
C TYR A 84 2.42 10.08 -9.32
N GLU A 85 1.59 9.20 -8.81
CA GLU A 85 0.17 9.42 -8.54
C GLU A 85 -0.16 8.78 -7.19
N ALA A 86 -0.92 9.45 -6.34
CA ALA A 86 -1.23 8.96 -5.01
C ALA A 86 -2.63 9.33 -4.53
N PHE A 87 -3.22 8.48 -3.70
CA PHE A 87 -4.39 8.80 -2.89
C PHE A 87 -4.00 8.93 -1.42
N GLY A 88 -4.71 9.79 -0.70
CA GLY A 88 -4.63 9.88 0.75
C GLY A 88 -5.81 9.18 1.42
N LEU A 89 -5.50 8.33 2.40
CA LEU A 89 -6.47 7.70 3.28
C LEU A 89 -5.96 7.85 4.71
N TYR A 90 -6.79 8.44 5.59
CA TYR A 90 -6.36 8.80 6.95
C TYR A 90 -6.02 7.56 7.79
N ASP A 91 -6.93 6.60 7.86
CA ASP A 91 -6.73 5.34 8.57
C ASP A 91 -7.26 4.16 7.76
N ALA A 92 -6.35 3.42 7.14
CA ALA A 92 -6.69 2.22 6.38
C ALA A 92 -7.18 1.05 7.27
N ALA A 93 -6.93 1.10 8.58
CA ALA A 93 -7.41 0.11 9.52
C ALA A 93 -8.84 0.42 10.02
N SER A 94 -9.29 1.68 9.90
CA SER A 94 -10.63 2.10 10.25
C SER A 94 -11.63 1.74 9.15
N PRO A 95 -12.61 0.88 9.42
CA PRO A 95 -13.67 0.59 8.48
C PRO A 95 -14.44 1.83 8.03
N ALA A 96 -14.71 2.75 8.93
CA ALA A 96 -15.45 3.97 8.65
C ALA A 96 -14.69 4.91 7.69
N ASP A 97 -13.36 5.04 7.88
CA ASP A 97 -12.54 5.88 7.02
C ASP A 97 -12.39 5.29 5.61
N VAL A 98 -12.26 3.97 5.50
CA VAL A 98 -12.26 3.28 4.21
C VAL A 98 -13.60 3.44 3.49
N ASP A 99 -14.73 3.33 4.21
CA ASP A 99 -16.05 3.53 3.62
C ASP A 99 -16.25 4.98 3.17
N ALA A 100 -15.85 5.95 3.96
CA ALA A 100 -15.91 7.36 3.62
C ALA A 100 -15.04 7.67 2.38
N PHE A 101 -13.82 7.14 2.33
CA PHE A 101 -12.93 7.23 1.19
C PHE A 101 -13.58 6.66 -0.08
N CYS A 102 -14.06 5.42 -0.04
CA CYS A 102 -14.73 4.80 -1.19
C CYS A 102 -16.01 5.55 -1.61
N ALA A 103 -16.76 6.09 -0.65
CA ALA A 103 -17.96 6.87 -0.94
C ALA A 103 -17.64 8.19 -1.63
N SER A 104 -16.61 8.91 -1.17
CA SER A 104 -16.18 10.18 -1.77
C SER A 104 -15.78 10.02 -3.24
N LEU A 105 -15.13 8.93 -3.57
CA LEU A 105 -14.71 8.59 -4.94
C LEU A 105 -15.84 8.00 -5.80
N HIS A 106 -17.01 7.71 -5.22
CA HIS A 106 -18.06 6.89 -5.84
C HIS A 106 -17.51 5.55 -6.35
N ALA A 107 -16.58 4.97 -5.59
CA ALA A 107 -15.88 3.75 -5.98
C ALA A 107 -16.84 2.58 -6.17
N PRO A 108 -16.63 1.73 -7.19
CA PRO A 108 -17.47 0.56 -7.43
C PRO A 108 -17.53 -0.39 -6.22
N PRO A 109 -18.64 -1.11 -6.00
CA PRO A 109 -18.83 -1.97 -4.82
C PRO A 109 -17.74 -3.01 -4.60
N HIS A 110 -17.15 -3.56 -5.67
CA HIS A 110 -16.10 -4.58 -5.58
C HIS A 110 -14.82 -4.05 -4.94
N ILE A 111 -14.53 -2.75 -5.03
CA ILE A 111 -13.38 -2.12 -4.37
C ILE A 111 -13.56 -2.11 -2.86
N ARG A 112 -14.80 -1.90 -2.39
CA ARG A 112 -15.15 -1.95 -0.95
C ARG A 112 -14.97 -3.34 -0.36
N TYR A 113 -15.09 -4.40 -1.17
CA TYR A 113 -15.04 -5.78 -0.71
C TYR A 113 -13.65 -6.25 -0.28
N VAL A 114 -12.58 -5.70 -0.82
CA VAL A 114 -11.19 -6.04 -0.46
C VAL A 114 -10.90 -5.71 1.01
N ARG A 115 -11.59 -4.74 1.58
CA ARG A 115 -11.51 -4.33 2.98
C ARG A 115 -11.80 -5.46 3.99
N VAL A 116 -12.81 -6.31 3.72
CA VAL A 116 -13.33 -7.28 4.70
C VAL A 116 -12.35 -8.42 4.98
N ARG A 117 -11.35 -8.63 4.12
CA ARG A 117 -10.40 -9.75 4.20
C ARG A 117 -9.02 -9.41 4.78
N VAL A 118 -8.79 -8.15 5.21
CA VAL A 118 -7.52 -7.73 5.83
C VAL A 118 -7.74 -7.46 7.33
N PRO A 119 -7.92 -8.50 8.18
CA PRO A 119 -8.15 -8.27 9.61
C PRO A 119 -6.89 -7.85 10.38
N PHE A 120 -5.71 -7.73 9.74
CA PHE A 120 -4.48 -7.55 10.49
C PHE A 120 -3.34 -6.88 9.70
N LEU A 121 -3.45 -5.58 9.43
CA LEU A 121 -2.28 -4.77 9.07
C LEU A 121 -2.33 -3.40 9.73
N PRO A 122 -1.90 -3.30 11.01
CA PRO A 122 -1.84 -2.00 11.71
C PRO A 122 -0.72 -1.07 11.19
N PHE A 123 -0.05 -1.41 10.08
CA PHE A 123 1.12 -0.67 9.61
C PHE A 123 1.23 -0.54 8.08
N LEU A 124 0.14 -0.24 7.37
CA LEU A 124 0.28 0.27 6.01
C LEU A 124 -0.31 1.68 5.93
N SER A 125 0.48 2.66 6.31
CA SER A 125 0.40 3.98 5.71
C SER A 125 0.70 3.79 4.23
N CYS A 126 -0.35 3.55 3.44
CA CYS A 126 -0.22 3.19 2.04
C CYS A 126 -0.09 4.45 1.21
N VAL A 127 1.12 4.94 1.05
CA VAL A 127 1.46 5.79 -0.09
C VAL A 127 1.55 4.84 -1.28
N MET A 128 0.49 4.79 -2.09
CA MET A 128 0.47 3.98 -3.30
C MET A 128 1.03 4.80 -4.45
N SER A 129 2.21 4.46 -4.90
CA SER A 129 2.83 5.00 -6.10
C SER A 129 2.43 4.14 -7.30
N SER A 130 1.77 4.71 -8.30
CA SER A 130 1.54 4.08 -9.58
C SER A 130 2.81 4.18 -10.44
N ALA A 131 3.63 3.15 -10.44
CA ALA A 131 4.65 3.00 -11.47
C ALA A 131 3.99 2.41 -12.74
N PRO A 132 4.34 2.90 -13.96
CA PRO A 132 3.85 2.29 -15.18
C PRO A 132 4.28 0.82 -15.22
N SER A 133 3.35 -0.04 -15.68
CA SER A 133 3.53 -1.48 -15.76
C SER A 133 4.66 -1.86 -16.73
N THR A 134 5.87 -1.87 -16.25
CA THR A 134 6.92 -2.69 -16.85
C THR A 134 6.92 -4.02 -16.10
N ARG A 135 6.67 -5.07 -16.86
CA ARG A 135 6.60 -6.47 -16.46
C ARG A 135 7.65 -6.85 -15.42
N TRP A 136 7.19 -7.43 -14.32
CA TRP A 136 7.96 -8.32 -13.46
C TRP A 136 7.56 -9.76 -13.71
#